data_5d016eb42ba80dadf660ca7aad5134ec
#
_entry.id   5d016eb42ba80dadf660ca7aad5134ec
#
_cell.length_a   1.000
_cell.length_b   1.000
_cell.length_c   1.000
_cell.angle_alpha   90.00
_cell.angle_beta   90.00
_cell.angle_gamma   90.00
#
_symmetry.space_group_name_H-M   'P 1'
#
loop_
_entity.id
_entity.type
_entity.pdbx_description
1 polymer ?
#
loop_
_entity_poly.entity_id
_entity_poly.type
_entity_poly.pdbx_seq_one_letter_code
_entity_poly.pdbx_strand_id
1 'polypeptide(L)'
;MVPLKDDMLSRLAERANVAQFVSFGPGPALPQRRARLRGHGPDHRFAGAAEAVGALLALAPGGSVNVRSFRAGAPKGGPFSYGLTRRDDVLAVLRARAGEGLHTIVNETIDVRDGGVSGVALGGLVEFAPGATPRSVEQPGTVALGHDAALRLLATVYGFTPELDGHPGQRDEFSIHPLVAGVRQTHTVIWEREPVEPLPLTRRLAWPNAFSRFLGDKAFGLLVADLLELPVPATTVVGRRVAPFRFGRPTGGGERWLRTRSEE
;
A
#
# COMPACT_ATOMS: atom_id res chain seq x y z
N MET A 1 -19.28 7.81 21.12
CA MET A 1 -19.54 6.72 20.14
C MET A 1 -18.24 6.44 19.43
N VAL A 2 -17.73 5.21 19.46
CA VAL A 2 -16.50 4.84 18.74
C VAL A 2 -16.80 4.93 17.23
N PRO A 3 -15.97 5.66 16.43
CA PRO A 3 -16.21 5.77 15.00
C PRO A 3 -16.06 4.39 14.34
N LEU A 4 -16.89 4.12 13.33
CA LEU A 4 -16.79 2.90 12.54
C LEU A 4 -15.55 2.98 11.62
N LYS A 5 -15.08 1.81 11.17
CA LYS A 5 -13.89 1.72 10.32
C LYS A 5 -14.01 2.50 9.02
N ASP A 6 -15.17 2.53 8.41
CA ASP A 6 -15.45 3.30 7.20
C ASP A 6 -15.50 4.82 7.47
N ASP A 7 -15.94 5.26 8.66
CA ASP A 7 -15.86 6.67 9.07
C ASP A 7 -14.39 7.11 9.24
N MET A 8 -13.55 6.24 9.83
CA MET A 8 -12.11 6.51 9.98
C MET A 8 -11.42 6.60 8.61
N LEU A 9 -11.72 5.67 7.70
CA LEU A 9 -11.18 5.66 6.34
C LEU A 9 -11.64 6.89 5.54
N SER A 10 -12.89 7.31 5.70
CA SER A 10 -13.41 8.52 5.04
C SER A 10 -12.71 9.80 5.52
N ARG A 11 -12.43 9.92 6.82
CA ARG A 11 -11.64 11.02 7.39
C ARG A 11 -10.19 11.00 6.92
N LEU A 12 -9.60 9.80 6.84
CA LEU A 12 -8.23 9.64 6.32
C LEU A 12 -8.14 10.13 4.87
N ALA A 13 -9.15 9.84 4.04
CA ALA A 13 -9.23 10.28 2.65
C ALA A 13 -9.23 11.81 2.46
N GLU A 14 -9.55 12.58 3.50
CA GLU A 14 -9.49 14.05 3.47
C GLU A 14 -8.04 14.58 3.46
N ARG A 15 -7.09 13.81 3.97
CA ARG A 15 -5.69 14.23 4.17
C ARG A 15 -4.68 13.38 3.42
N ALA A 16 -4.99 12.11 3.17
CA ALA A 16 -4.10 11.16 2.53
C ALA A 16 -4.78 10.47 1.33
N ASN A 17 -3.99 9.93 0.41
CA ASN A 17 -4.51 9.07 -0.62
C ASN A 17 -4.87 7.70 -0.01
N VAL A 18 -6.10 7.26 -0.20
CA VAL A 18 -6.60 5.95 0.22
C VAL A 18 -7.12 5.18 -0.99
N ALA A 19 -7.22 3.87 -0.88
CA ALA A 19 -7.90 3.08 -1.91
C ALA A 19 -9.32 3.59 -2.13
N GLN A 20 -9.78 3.61 -3.37
CA GLN A 20 -11.19 3.94 -3.66
C GLN A 20 -12.10 2.93 -2.96
N PHE A 21 -13.19 3.40 -2.36
CA PHE A 21 -14.11 2.51 -1.64
C PHE A 21 -15.53 3.04 -1.58
N VAL A 22 -16.47 2.10 -1.38
CA VAL A 22 -17.84 2.34 -0.94
C VAL A 22 -18.13 1.43 0.24
N SER A 23 -18.85 1.92 1.26
CA SER A 23 -19.24 1.12 2.41
C SER A 23 -20.75 1.04 2.60
N PHE A 24 -21.16 -0.08 3.19
CA PHE A 24 -22.57 -0.38 3.43
C PHE A 24 -22.79 -0.80 4.89
N GLY A 25 -23.95 -0.41 5.42
CA GLY A 25 -24.45 -0.90 6.70
C GLY A 25 -25.08 -2.29 6.58
N PRO A 26 -25.36 -2.92 7.73
CA PRO A 26 -26.14 -4.14 7.76
C PRO A 26 -27.58 -3.90 7.33
N GLY A 27 -28.28 -4.97 6.95
CA GLY A 27 -29.66 -4.96 6.55
C GLY A 27 -29.87 -5.27 5.05
N PRO A 28 -31.06 -5.75 4.67
CA PRO A 28 -31.34 -6.30 3.34
C PRO A 28 -31.23 -5.26 2.22
N ALA A 29 -31.48 -4.00 2.52
CA ALA A 29 -31.39 -2.89 1.56
C ALA A 29 -29.95 -2.43 1.27
N LEU A 30 -28.95 -2.97 1.98
CA LEU A 30 -27.54 -2.57 1.87
C LEU A 30 -27.38 -1.03 1.92
N PRO A 31 -27.78 -0.36 3.00
CA PRO A 31 -27.75 1.10 3.05
C PRO A 31 -26.31 1.60 2.90
N GLN A 32 -26.06 2.41 1.87
CA GLN A 32 -24.77 3.03 1.64
C GLN A 32 -24.42 3.97 2.79
N ARG A 33 -23.19 3.88 3.30
CA ARG A 33 -22.69 4.73 4.39
C ARG A 33 -21.71 5.78 3.88
N ARG A 34 -20.61 5.37 3.32
CA ARG A 34 -19.52 6.24 2.81
C ARG A 34 -19.15 5.88 1.38
N ALA A 35 -18.58 6.85 0.67
CA ALA A 35 -18.00 6.64 -0.64
C ALA A 35 -16.82 7.59 -0.86
N ARG A 36 -15.74 7.07 -1.43
CA ARG A 36 -14.59 7.82 -1.92
C ARG A 36 -14.16 7.21 -3.25
N LEU A 37 -14.61 7.80 -4.34
CA LEU A 37 -14.30 7.37 -5.70
C LEU A 37 -13.77 8.57 -6.49
N ARG A 38 -12.88 8.29 -7.43
CA ARG A 38 -12.40 9.29 -8.38
C ARG A 38 -13.55 9.86 -9.21
N GLY A 39 -13.53 11.17 -9.43
CA GLY A 39 -14.56 11.83 -10.23
C GLY A 39 -15.90 12.03 -9.50
N HIS A 40 -16.03 11.56 -8.27
CA HIS A 40 -17.21 11.77 -7.44
C HIS A 40 -16.87 12.62 -6.22
N GLY A 41 -17.82 13.42 -5.78
CA GLY A 41 -17.69 14.16 -4.51
C GLY A 41 -17.61 13.22 -3.30
N PRO A 42 -17.07 13.70 -2.16
CA PRO A 42 -17.08 12.94 -0.91
C PRO A 42 -18.48 12.44 -0.56
N ASP A 43 -18.59 11.16 -0.18
CA ASP A 43 -19.82 10.50 0.22
C ASP A 43 -20.95 10.59 -0.83
N HIS A 44 -20.58 10.64 -2.12
CA HIS A 44 -21.54 10.58 -3.23
C HIS A 44 -22.53 9.43 -3.02
N ARG A 45 -23.82 9.70 -3.23
CA ARG A 45 -24.92 8.74 -3.08
C ARG A 45 -25.29 8.14 -4.42
N PHE A 46 -25.16 6.84 -4.53
CA PHE A 46 -25.64 6.05 -5.67
C PHE A 46 -27.10 5.63 -5.45
N ALA A 47 -27.81 5.34 -6.52
CA ALA A 47 -29.20 4.88 -6.43
C ALA A 47 -29.33 3.53 -5.68
N GLY A 48 -28.26 2.74 -5.62
CA GLY A 48 -28.22 1.51 -4.84
C GLY A 48 -26.85 0.83 -4.87
N ALA A 49 -26.73 -0.24 -4.11
CA ALA A 49 -25.45 -0.98 -3.97
C ALA A 49 -24.93 -1.49 -5.32
N ALA A 50 -25.81 -1.88 -6.25
CA ALA A 50 -25.41 -2.39 -7.56
C ALA A 50 -24.72 -1.31 -8.42
N GLU A 51 -25.23 -0.07 -8.40
CA GLU A 51 -24.62 1.06 -9.09
C GLU A 51 -23.28 1.44 -8.45
N ALA A 52 -23.25 1.56 -7.13
CA ALA A 52 -22.03 1.88 -6.37
C ALA A 52 -20.89 0.88 -6.63
N VAL A 53 -21.20 -0.40 -6.58
CA VAL A 53 -20.24 -1.48 -6.86
C VAL A 53 -19.80 -1.46 -8.33
N GLY A 54 -20.73 -1.22 -9.25
CA GLY A 54 -20.43 -1.09 -10.68
C GLY A 54 -19.48 0.07 -10.97
N ALA A 55 -19.73 1.24 -10.37
CA ALA A 55 -18.87 2.41 -10.49
C ALA A 55 -17.45 2.14 -9.94
N LEU A 56 -17.36 1.50 -8.77
CA LEU A 56 -16.07 1.16 -8.18
C LEU A 56 -15.29 0.15 -9.03
N LEU A 57 -15.93 -0.90 -9.56
CA LEU A 57 -15.29 -1.87 -10.46
C LEU A 57 -14.76 -1.21 -11.73
N ALA A 58 -15.52 -0.28 -12.30
CA ALA A 58 -15.11 0.45 -13.51
C ALA A 58 -13.91 1.39 -13.26
N LEU A 59 -13.76 1.91 -12.06
CA LEU A 59 -12.69 2.82 -11.66
C LEU A 59 -11.44 2.09 -11.09
N ALA A 60 -11.59 0.84 -10.67
CA ALA A 60 -10.50 0.03 -10.14
C ALA A 60 -9.49 -0.32 -11.25
N PRO A 61 -8.20 0.00 -11.12
CA PRO A 61 -7.20 -0.21 -12.19
C PRO A 61 -7.12 -1.66 -12.68
N GLY A 62 -7.28 -2.63 -11.78
CA GLY A 62 -7.30 -4.06 -12.10
C GLY A 62 -8.69 -4.64 -12.37
N GLY A 63 -9.74 -3.81 -12.44
CA GLY A 63 -11.12 -4.28 -12.62
C GLY A 63 -11.61 -5.22 -11.52
N SER A 64 -11.01 -5.15 -10.34
CA SER A 64 -11.34 -6.03 -9.21
C SER A 64 -11.41 -5.26 -7.89
N VAL A 65 -12.21 -5.80 -6.97
CA VAL A 65 -12.45 -5.22 -5.65
C VAL A 65 -12.31 -6.26 -4.54
N ASN A 66 -12.09 -5.77 -3.33
CA ASN A 66 -12.08 -6.57 -2.12
C ASN A 66 -13.27 -6.18 -1.24
N VAL A 67 -13.79 -7.11 -0.46
CA VAL A 67 -14.83 -6.85 0.54
C VAL A 67 -14.26 -7.14 1.93
N ARG A 68 -14.17 -6.12 2.75
CA ARG A 68 -13.87 -6.22 4.20
C ARG A 68 -15.15 -6.15 4.98
N SER A 69 -15.29 -6.99 6.01
CA SER A 69 -16.46 -6.97 6.88
C SER A 69 -16.04 -6.76 8.33
N PHE A 70 -16.85 -6.06 9.12
CA PHE A 70 -16.55 -5.79 10.52
C PHE A 70 -17.82 -5.57 11.33
N ARG A 71 -17.76 -5.73 12.64
CA ARG A 71 -18.81 -5.36 13.59
C ARG A 71 -18.57 -3.98 14.17
N ALA A 72 -19.64 -3.27 14.50
CA ALA A 72 -19.54 -2.08 15.32
C ALA A 72 -18.85 -2.43 16.66
N GLY A 73 -17.83 -1.67 17.04
CA GLY A 73 -17.03 -1.92 18.24
C GLY A 73 -15.94 -3.02 18.12
N ALA A 74 -15.91 -3.78 17.02
CA ALA A 74 -14.87 -4.79 16.75
C ALA A 74 -14.37 -4.66 15.31
N PRO A 75 -13.56 -3.65 14.98
CA PRO A 75 -13.15 -3.36 13.60
C PRO A 75 -12.12 -4.32 13.01
N LYS A 76 -11.50 -5.18 13.84
CA LYS A 76 -10.49 -6.16 13.43
C LYS A 76 -11.08 -7.59 13.42
N GLY A 77 -10.55 -8.47 12.56
CA GLY A 77 -10.88 -9.91 12.56
C GLY A 77 -12.14 -10.32 11.80
N GLY A 78 -12.80 -9.43 11.08
CA GLY A 78 -13.96 -9.79 10.25
C GLY A 78 -13.63 -10.54 8.96
N PRO A 79 -14.62 -11.18 8.32
CA PRO A 79 -14.44 -11.87 7.04
C PRO A 79 -13.91 -10.95 5.94
N PHE A 80 -13.06 -11.52 5.06
CA PHE A 80 -12.45 -10.81 3.95
C PHE A 80 -12.59 -11.62 2.66
N SER A 81 -13.04 -10.97 1.58
CA SER A 81 -13.09 -11.54 0.23
C SER A 81 -12.20 -10.72 -0.69
N TYR A 82 -11.33 -11.40 -1.44
CA TYR A 82 -10.28 -10.78 -2.25
C TYR A 82 -10.53 -10.97 -3.75
N GLY A 83 -10.26 -9.91 -4.53
CA GLY A 83 -10.13 -9.99 -5.98
C GLY A 83 -11.42 -10.31 -6.74
N LEU A 84 -12.57 -9.84 -6.26
CA LEU A 84 -13.86 -10.04 -6.93
C LEU A 84 -13.93 -9.13 -8.18
N THR A 85 -14.25 -9.72 -9.33
CA THR A 85 -14.30 -9.03 -10.63
C THR A 85 -15.71 -8.84 -11.17
N ARG A 86 -16.69 -9.57 -10.63
CA ARG A 86 -18.08 -9.52 -11.09
C ARG A 86 -18.95 -8.81 -10.07
N ARG A 87 -19.74 -7.85 -10.55
CA ARG A 87 -20.68 -7.11 -9.70
C ARG A 87 -21.61 -8.02 -8.89
N ASP A 88 -22.14 -9.08 -9.53
CA ASP A 88 -23.12 -9.96 -8.88
C ASP A 88 -22.49 -10.78 -7.76
N ASP A 89 -21.21 -11.20 -7.91
CA ASP A 89 -20.47 -11.90 -6.85
C ASP A 89 -20.22 -10.97 -5.65
N VAL A 90 -19.87 -9.70 -5.91
CA VAL A 90 -19.74 -8.70 -4.84
C VAL A 90 -21.06 -8.49 -4.11
N LEU A 91 -22.17 -8.33 -4.84
CA LEU A 91 -23.50 -8.17 -4.24
C LEU A 91 -23.94 -9.39 -3.43
N ALA A 92 -23.62 -10.59 -3.89
CA ALA A 92 -23.88 -11.83 -3.13
C ALA A 92 -23.14 -11.83 -1.78
N VAL A 93 -21.84 -11.47 -1.80
CA VAL A 93 -21.04 -11.32 -0.57
C VAL A 93 -21.65 -10.26 0.35
N LEU A 94 -21.99 -9.08 -0.18
CA LEU A 94 -22.58 -8.00 0.62
C LEU A 94 -23.87 -8.42 1.31
N ARG A 95 -24.78 -9.10 0.59
CA ARG A 95 -26.05 -9.59 1.15
C ARG A 95 -25.82 -10.62 2.26
N ALA A 96 -24.91 -11.57 2.04
CA ALA A 96 -24.55 -12.57 3.04
C ALA A 96 -24.02 -11.89 4.32
N ARG A 97 -23.10 -10.95 4.20
CA ARG A 97 -22.53 -10.22 5.34
C ARG A 97 -23.54 -9.31 6.05
N ALA A 98 -24.42 -8.66 5.28
CA ALA A 98 -25.50 -7.86 5.84
C ALA A 98 -26.49 -8.71 6.65
N GLY A 99 -26.79 -9.95 6.18
CA GLY A 99 -27.58 -10.93 6.92
C GLY A 99 -26.93 -11.39 8.24
N GLU A 100 -25.61 -11.38 8.33
CA GLU A 100 -24.84 -11.63 9.56
C GLU A 100 -24.76 -10.37 10.48
N GLY A 101 -25.39 -9.28 10.11
CA GLY A 101 -25.35 -8.01 10.85
C GLY A 101 -24.02 -7.27 10.74
N LEU A 102 -23.22 -7.54 9.71
CA LEU A 102 -21.92 -6.94 9.51
C LEU A 102 -22.00 -5.66 8.64
N HIS A 103 -21.16 -4.69 8.98
CA HIS A 103 -20.79 -3.60 8.09
C HIS A 103 -19.76 -4.09 7.06
N THR A 104 -19.79 -3.51 5.86
CA THR A 104 -18.88 -3.88 4.80
C THR A 104 -18.22 -2.64 4.16
N ILE A 105 -16.95 -2.80 3.76
CA ILE A 105 -16.24 -1.85 2.92
C ILE A 105 -15.81 -2.62 1.67
N VAL A 106 -16.28 -2.17 0.52
CA VAL A 106 -15.80 -2.61 -0.79
C VAL A 106 -14.75 -1.63 -1.24
N ASN A 107 -13.53 -2.08 -1.47
CA ASN A 107 -12.43 -1.23 -1.96
C ASN A 107 -11.78 -1.81 -3.21
N GLU A 108 -11.19 -0.95 -4.06
CA GLU A 108 -10.38 -1.42 -5.20
C GLU A 108 -9.28 -2.37 -4.72
N THR A 109 -9.00 -3.40 -5.53
CA THR A 109 -7.86 -4.27 -5.30
C THR A 109 -6.58 -3.57 -5.72
N ILE A 110 -5.59 -3.54 -4.84
CA ILE A 110 -4.23 -3.08 -5.12
C ILE A 110 -3.31 -4.28 -4.94
N ASP A 111 -2.71 -4.73 -6.04
CA ASP A 111 -1.79 -5.87 -6.03
C ASP A 111 -0.35 -5.37 -6.09
N VAL A 112 0.35 -5.43 -4.96
CA VAL A 112 1.75 -5.02 -4.85
C VAL A 112 2.74 -6.05 -5.40
N ARG A 113 2.26 -7.24 -5.85
CA ARG A 113 3.11 -8.28 -6.47
C ARG A 113 3.56 -7.92 -7.88
N ASP A 114 2.99 -6.89 -8.47
CA ASP A 114 3.38 -6.33 -9.77
C ASP A 114 4.65 -5.46 -9.73
N GLY A 115 5.33 -5.44 -8.60
CA GLY A 115 6.53 -4.66 -8.37
C GLY A 115 6.39 -3.62 -7.27
N GLY A 116 5.20 -3.50 -6.68
CA GLY A 116 4.94 -2.60 -5.58
C GLY A 116 5.55 -3.05 -4.24
N VAL A 117 5.45 -2.20 -3.26
CA VAL A 117 5.94 -2.43 -1.91
C VAL A 117 4.88 -2.03 -0.89
N SER A 118 4.80 -2.77 0.18
CA SER A 118 3.98 -2.37 1.33
C SER A 118 4.82 -2.25 2.59
N GLY A 119 4.34 -1.46 3.54
CA GLY A 119 5.07 -1.24 4.77
C GLY A 119 4.25 -0.57 5.84
N VAL A 120 4.97 -0.26 6.91
CA VAL A 120 4.49 0.49 8.06
C VAL A 120 5.46 1.64 8.32
N ALA A 121 4.96 2.86 8.32
CA ALA A 121 5.69 4.02 8.84
C ALA A 121 5.29 4.20 10.30
N LEU A 122 6.27 4.20 11.20
CA LEU A 122 6.06 4.29 12.64
C LEU A 122 7.07 5.25 13.24
N GLY A 123 6.62 6.44 13.52
CA GLY A 123 7.47 7.49 14.14
C GLY A 123 8.77 7.74 13.44
N GLY A 124 9.73 7.90 13.29
CA GLY A 124 10.95 8.09 12.50
C GLY A 124 11.50 6.88 11.79
N LEU A 125 10.77 5.73 11.76
CA LEU A 125 11.15 4.55 10.97
C LEU A 125 10.11 4.18 9.92
N VAL A 126 10.59 3.60 8.83
CA VAL A 126 9.74 2.94 7.84
C VAL A 126 10.23 1.51 7.66
N GLU A 127 9.33 0.57 7.91
CA GLU A 127 9.56 -0.85 7.68
C GLU A 127 8.74 -1.29 6.45
N PHE A 128 9.38 -1.95 5.49
CA PHE A 128 8.75 -2.26 4.21
C PHE A 128 9.33 -3.51 3.55
N ALA A 129 8.51 -4.13 2.70
CA ALA A 129 8.91 -5.28 1.90
C ALA A 129 8.21 -5.27 0.53
N PRO A 130 8.92 -5.54 -0.58
CA PRO A 130 8.31 -5.69 -1.90
C PRO A 130 7.45 -6.95 -1.95
N GLY A 131 6.34 -6.87 -2.67
CA GLY A 131 5.41 -7.99 -2.84
C GLY A 131 4.67 -8.44 -1.57
N ALA A 132 4.75 -7.66 -0.49
CA ALA A 132 4.07 -7.92 0.76
C ALA A 132 2.76 -7.12 0.89
N THR A 133 1.92 -7.48 1.83
CA THR A 133 0.83 -6.63 2.32
C THR A 133 1.27 -5.90 3.58
N PRO A 134 0.68 -4.75 3.97
CA PRO A 134 1.08 -4.03 5.17
C PRO A 134 1.10 -4.89 6.44
N ARG A 135 0.15 -5.82 6.57
CA ARG A 135 0.07 -6.74 7.72
C ARG A 135 1.14 -7.82 7.77
N SER A 136 1.83 -8.07 6.66
CA SER A 136 2.93 -9.04 6.60
C SER A 136 4.30 -8.42 6.79
N VAL A 137 4.35 -7.14 7.08
CA VAL A 137 5.57 -6.42 7.50
C VAL A 137 5.72 -6.56 9.02
N GLU A 138 6.80 -6.11 9.59
CA GLU A 138 7.20 -6.31 11.00
C GLU A 138 7.63 -7.77 11.27
N GLN A 139 8.18 -8.42 10.26
CA GLN A 139 8.66 -9.80 10.30
C GLN A 139 10.17 -9.88 10.01
N PRO A 140 10.84 -10.97 10.39
CA PRO A 140 12.21 -11.21 9.98
C PRO A 140 12.39 -11.15 8.46
N GLY A 141 13.41 -10.42 8.01
CA GLY A 141 13.69 -10.26 6.57
C GLY A 141 13.07 -9.05 5.90
N THR A 142 12.30 -8.23 6.61
CA THR A 142 11.91 -6.90 6.15
C THR A 142 13.06 -5.89 6.28
N VAL A 143 12.96 -4.77 5.59
CA VAL A 143 13.89 -3.65 5.70
C VAL A 143 13.28 -2.59 6.59
N ALA A 144 13.99 -2.18 7.64
CA ALA A 144 13.58 -1.09 8.52
C ALA A 144 14.67 0.00 8.54
N LEU A 145 14.36 1.15 7.97
CA LEU A 145 15.27 2.29 7.84
C LEU A 145 14.70 3.53 8.53
N GLY A 146 15.59 4.47 8.87
CA GLY A 146 15.14 5.82 9.26
C GLY A 146 14.32 6.43 8.13
N HIS A 147 13.33 7.26 8.48
CA HIS A 147 12.34 7.83 7.57
C HIS A 147 12.98 8.40 6.29
N ASP A 148 13.95 9.31 6.40
CA ASP A 148 14.58 9.95 5.25
C ASP A 148 15.36 8.96 4.35
N ALA A 149 16.06 8.00 4.96
CA ALA A 149 16.78 6.98 4.20
C ALA A 149 15.80 6.04 3.47
N ALA A 150 14.68 5.70 4.11
CA ALA A 150 13.62 4.92 3.50
C ALA A 150 12.98 5.66 2.32
N LEU A 151 12.65 6.93 2.49
CA LEU A 151 12.10 7.75 1.40
C LEU A 151 13.08 7.88 0.23
N ARG A 152 14.37 8.10 0.49
CA ARG A 152 15.41 8.16 -0.56
C ARG A 152 15.53 6.83 -1.29
N LEU A 153 15.54 5.70 -0.58
CA LEU A 153 15.58 4.37 -1.19
C LEU A 153 14.38 4.15 -2.11
N LEU A 154 13.18 4.37 -1.58
CA LEU A 154 11.95 4.18 -2.32
C LEU A 154 11.84 5.14 -3.52
N ALA A 155 12.24 6.41 -3.34
CA ALA A 155 12.27 7.38 -4.42
C ALA A 155 13.24 6.97 -5.54
N THR A 156 14.42 6.44 -5.19
CA THR A 156 15.39 5.96 -6.17
C THR A 156 14.85 4.77 -6.97
N VAL A 157 14.21 3.82 -6.28
CA VAL A 157 13.70 2.59 -6.91
C VAL A 157 12.44 2.85 -7.74
N TYR A 158 11.54 3.69 -7.27
CA TYR A 158 10.23 3.91 -7.90
C TYR A 158 10.13 5.20 -8.72
N GLY A 159 11.11 6.10 -8.62
CA GLY A 159 11.15 7.33 -9.42
C GLY A 159 10.23 8.46 -8.92
N PHE A 160 9.68 8.33 -7.73
CA PHE A 160 8.88 9.38 -7.05
C PHE A 160 9.10 9.31 -5.54
N THR A 161 8.91 10.43 -4.85
CA THR A 161 8.99 10.45 -3.38
C THR A 161 7.66 9.98 -2.79
N PRO A 162 7.65 8.93 -1.95
CA PRO A 162 6.43 8.48 -1.29
C PRO A 162 5.84 9.54 -0.35
N GLU A 163 4.52 9.64 -0.34
CA GLU A 163 3.77 10.53 0.56
C GLU A 163 3.56 9.84 1.91
N LEU A 164 4.63 9.74 2.70
CA LEU A 164 4.59 9.17 4.05
C LEU A 164 4.85 10.27 5.08
N ASP A 165 3.97 10.35 6.06
CA ASP A 165 4.12 11.26 7.19
C ASP A 165 4.90 10.55 8.31
N GLY A 166 6.11 11.01 8.59
CA GLY A 166 6.96 10.45 9.65
C GLY A 166 6.64 10.97 11.06
N HIS A 167 5.40 11.39 11.31
CA HIS A 167 5.03 12.02 12.59
C HIS A 167 5.23 11.07 13.78
N PRO A 168 5.95 11.49 14.84
CA PRO A 168 6.06 10.72 16.08
C PRO A 168 4.68 10.45 16.70
N GLY A 169 4.47 9.25 17.22
CA GLY A 169 3.19 8.87 17.82
C GLY A 169 2.11 8.46 16.82
N GLN A 170 2.47 8.27 15.55
CA GLN A 170 1.57 7.81 14.50
C GLN A 170 2.14 6.58 13.81
N ARG A 171 1.27 5.63 13.50
CA ARG A 171 1.56 4.44 12.69
C ARG A 171 0.69 4.46 11.44
N ASP A 172 1.33 4.47 10.27
CA ASP A 172 0.67 4.39 8.97
C ASP A 172 0.95 3.03 8.31
N GLU A 173 -0.09 2.30 7.98
CA GLU A 173 0.00 1.18 7.05
C GLU A 173 -0.13 1.71 5.62
N PHE A 174 0.85 1.41 4.77
CA PHE A 174 0.90 1.93 3.41
C PHE A 174 1.24 0.89 2.36
N SER A 175 0.90 1.20 1.12
CA SER A 175 1.40 0.52 -0.08
C SER A 175 1.83 1.55 -1.12
N ILE A 176 2.90 1.24 -1.83
CA ILE A 176 3.34 1.96 -3.00
C ILE A 176 3.03 1.09 -4.21
N HIS A 177 2.35 1.67 -5.19
CA HIS A 177 1.92 0.97 -6.38
C HIS A 177 2.54 1.61 -7.63
N PRO A 178 3.14 0.84 -8.57
CA PRO A 178 3.70 1.41 -9.80
C PRO A 178 2.63 2.04 -10.70
N LEU A 179 1.38 1.57 -10.62
CA LEU A 179 0.25 2.18 -11.28
C LEU A 179 -0.41 3.22 -10.39
N VAL A 180 -0.92 4.28 -10.99
CA VAL A 180 -1.69 5.30 -10.27
C VAL A 180 -2.96 4.66 -9.72
N ALA A 181 -3.16 4.75 -8.41
CA ALA A 181 -4.26 4.13 -7.69
C ALA A 181 -4.77 5.06 -6.57
N GLY A 182 -5.93 4.70 -6.01
CA GLY A 182 -6.56 5.44 -4.92
C GLY A 182 -7.36 6.66 -5.36
N VAL A 183 -7.91 7.36 -4.39
CA VAL A 183 -8.83 8.50 -4.59
C VAL A 183 -8.14 9.70 -5.24
N ARG A 184 -6.90 10.00 -4.82
CA ARG A 184 -6.12 11.14 -5.30
C ARG A 184 -5.21 10.82 -6.47
N GLN A 185 -5.21 9.60 -6.95
CA GLN A 185 -4.35 9.13 -8.03
C GLN A 185 -2.86 9.33 -7.77
N THR A 186 -2.42 9.21 -6.54
CA THR A 186 -1.01 9.15 -6.19
C THR A 186 -0.54 7.70 -6.02
N HIS A 187 0.76 7.48 -6.15
CA HIS A 187 1.34 6.13 -6.07
C HIS A 187 1.37 5.56 -4.66
N THR A 188 1.24 6.40 -3.63
CA THR A 188 1.24 5.97 -2.23
C THR A 188 -0.19 5.91 -1.71
N VAL A 189 -0.59 4.75 -1.22
CA VAL A 189 -1.92 4.50 -0.64
C VAL A 189 -1.76 4.21 0.84
N ILE A 190 -2.44 4.98 1.68
CA ILE A 190 -2.51 4.74 3.12
C ILE A 190 -3.75 3.89 3.42
N TRP A 191 -3.52 2.75 4.05
CA TRP A 191 -4.59 1.78 4.38
C TRP A 191 -5.21 2.02 5.75
N GLU A 192 -4.39 2.40 6.71
CA GLU A 192 -4.80 2.63 8.09
C GLU A 192 -3.85 3.62 8.74
N ARG A 193 -4.37 4.49 9.59
CA ARG A 193 -3.61 5.44 10.40
C ARG A 193 -4.08 5.33 11.82
N GLU A 194 -3.17 4.99 12.72
CA GLU A 194 -3.46 4.80 14.14
C GLU A 194 -2.50 5.66 14.99
N PRO A 195 -3.01 6.30 16.07
CA PRO A 195 -2.13 6.85 17.09
C PRO A 195 -1.45 5.71 17.84
N VAL A 196 -0.17 5.86 18.12
CA VAL A 196 0.62 4.89 18.88
C VAL A 196 1.48 5.61 19.92
N GLU A 197 1.75 4.93 21.03
CA GLU A 197 2.76 5.40 21.98
C GLU A 197 4.14 5.36 21.31
N PRO A 198 4.99 6.38 21.54
CA PRO A 198 6.34 6.38 21.03
C PRO A 198 7.11 5.14 21.52
N LEU A 199 7.49 4.27 20.61
CA LEU A 199 8.28 3.09 20.90
C LEU A 199 9.75 3.34 20.54
N PRO A 200 10.71 2.78 21.28
CA PRO A 200 12.10 2.77 20.86
C PRO A 200 12.23 1.92 19.60
N LEU A 201 12.47 2.58 18.47
CA LEU A 201 12.52 1.93 17.19
C LEU A 201 13.95 1.52 16.85
N THR A 202 14.13 0.29 16.41
CA THR A 202 15.44 -0.24 16.03
C THR A 202 15.54 -0.37 14.53
N ARG A 203 16.51 0.32 13.93
CA ARG A 203 16.86 0.13 12.52
C ARG A 203 17.31 -1.32 12.30
N ARG A 204 16.74 -1.97 11.30
CA ARG A 204 17.12 -3.35 10.94
C ARG A 204 17.38 -3.43 9.45
N LEU A 205 18.58 -3.82 9.12
CA LEU A 205 19.00 -4.13 7.76
C LEU A 205 19.63 -5.53 7.78
N ALA A 206 18.82 -6.54 8.08
CA ALA A 206 19.26 -7.92 7.98
C ALA A 206 19.57 -8.28 6.53
N TRP A 207 20.48 -9.20 6.33
CA TRP A 207 20.89 -9.68 5.02
C TRP A 207 20.92 -11.22 5.01
N PRO A 208 20.33 -11.90 4.00
CA PRO A 208 19.49 -11.36 2.94
C PRO A 208 18.14 -10.88 3.47
N ASN A 209 17.51 -9.93 2.78
CA ASN A 209 16.18 -9.41 3.09
C ASN A 209 15.26 -9.43 1.85
N ALA A 210 13.99 -9.07 2.02
CA ALA A 210 13.02 -9.08 0.93
C ALA A 210 13.44 -8.15 -0.23
N PHE A 211 14.04 -6.98 0.09
CA PHE A 211 14.47 -6.04 -0.94
C PHE A 211 15.74 -6.51 -1.67
N SER A 212 16.70 -7.10 -0.96
CA SER A 212 17.89 -7.68 -1.58
C SER A 212 17.53 -8.84 -2.52
N ARG A 213 16.54 -9.65 -2.16
CA ARG A 213 16.01 -10.69 -3.05
C ARG A 213 15.25 -10.13 -4.25
N PHE A 214 14.59 -9.00 -4.08
CA PHE A 214 13.83 -8.35 -5.14
C PHE A 214 14.73 -7.69 -6.19
N LEU A 215 15.75 -6.94 -5.77
CA LEU A 215 16.68 -6.24 -6.65
C LEU A 215 17.94 -7.07 -7.02
N GLY A 216 18.24 -8.10 -6.24
CA GLY A 216 19.50 -8.81 -6.23
C GLY A 216 20.48 -8.22 -5.20
N ASP A 217 21.17 -9.08 -4.47
CA ASP A 217 22.04 -8.72 -3.33
C ASP A 217 23.08 -7.65 -3.68
N LYS A 218 23.73 -7.78 -4.83
CA LYS A 218 24.77 -6.82 -5.26
C LYS A 218 24.20 -5.45 -5.58
N ALA A 219 23.06 -5.38 -6.28
CA ALA A 219 22.39 -4.12 -6.61
C ALA A 219 21.89 -3.43 -5.34
N PHE A 220 21.28 -4.19 -4.45
CA PHE A 220 20.80 -3.65 -3.17
C PHE A 220 21.96 -3.18 -2.28
N GLY A 221 23.07 -3.92 -2.22
CA GLY A 221 24.25 -3.50 -1.46
C GLY A 221 24.87 -2.20 -1.97
N LEU A 222 24.98 -2.03 -3.28
CA LEU A 222 25.44 -0.76 -3.88
C LEU A 222 24.44 0.38 -3.60
N LEU A 223 23.14 0.12 -3.69
CA LEU A 223 22.12 1.11 -3.39
C LEU A 223 22.18 1.57 -1.91
N VAL A 224 22.38 0.63 -0.97
CA VAL A 224 22.57 0.96 0.45
C VAL A 224 23.85 1.78 0.66
N ALA A 225 24.94 1.44 -0.01
CA ALA A 225 26.18 2.20 0.05
C ALA A 225 25.99 3.64 -0.47
N ASP A 226 25.27 3.82 -1.58
CA ASP A 226 24.92 5.14 -2.12
C ASP A 226 24.06 5.96 -1.13
N LEU A 227 23.10 5.32 -0.47
CA LEU A 227 22.29 5.95 0.58
C LEU A 227 23.11 6.40 1.80
N LEU A 228 24.21 5.71 2.08
CA LEU A 228 25.18 6.06 3.11
C LEU A 228 26.25 7.05 2.61
N GLU A 229 26.04 7.63 1.42
CA GLU A 229 26.92 8.60 0.79
C GLU A 229 28.34 8.08 0.50
N LEU A 230 28.51 6.76 0.47
CA LEU A 230 29.75 6.13 0.04
C LEU A 230 29.92 6.27 -1.49
N PRO A 231 31.17 6.34 -1.98
CA PRO A 231 31.42 6.38 -3.42
C PRO A 231 30.92 5.11 -4.11
N VAL A 232 29.89 5.24 -4.92
CA VAL A 232 29.31 4.14 -5.71
C VAL A 232 29.38 4.51 -7.19
N PRO A 233 29.87 3.62 -8.06
CA PRO A 233 29.89 3.88 -9.50
C PRO A 233 28.48 4.02 -10.05
N ALA A 234 28.33 4.79 -11.12
CA ALA A 234 27.04 4.95 -11.80
C ALA A 234 26.47 3.59 -12.18
N THR A 235 25.37 3.26 -11.55
CA THR A 235 24.75 1.93 -11.63
C THR A 235 23.34 2.04 -12.21
N THR A 236 23.01 1.21 -13.19
CA THR A 236 21.65 1.04 -13.70
C THR A 236 21.16 -0.35 -13.31
N VAL A 237 20.02 -0.41 -12.64
CA VAL A 237 19.34 -1.67 -12.31
C VAL A 237 18.20 -1.89 -13.28
N VAL A 238 18.15 -3.08 -13.87
CA VAL A 238 17.06 -3.54 -14.75
C VAL A 238 16.49 -4.82 -14.14
N GLY A 239 15.28 -4.75 -13.66
CA GLY A 239 14.58 -5.86 -13.02
C GLY A 239 13.33 -6.27 -13.79
N ARG A 240 12.80 -7.47 -13.50
CA ARG A 240 11.54 -7.97 -14.10
C ARG A 240 10.29 -7.31 -13.50
N ARG A 241 10.38 -6.84 -12.24
CA ARG A 241 9.25 -6.37 -11.43
C ARG A 241 9.32 -4.90 -11.05
N VAL A 242 10.34 -4.19 -11.52
CA VAL A 242 10.55 -2.77 -11.25
C VAL A 242 11.05 -2.11 -12.53
N ALA A 243 10.60 -0.89 -12.79
CA ALA A 243 11.11 -0.09 -13.89
C ALA A 243 12.63 0.14 -13.73
N PRO A 244 13.39 0.25 -14.83
CA PRO A 244 14.82 0.55 -14.74
C PRO A 244 15.07 1.84 -13.97
N PHE A 245 15.98 1.81 -13.00
CA PHE A 245 16.37 2.97 -12.21
C PHE A 245 17.90 3.10 -12.12
N ARG A 246 18.36 4.27 -11.68
CA ARG A 246 19.78 4.62 -11.64
C ARG A 246 20.15 5.27 -10.32
N PHE A 247 21.38 5.03 -9.87
CA PHE A 247 22.01 5.68 -8.71
C PHE A 247 23.53 5.66 -8.86
N GLY A 248 24.25 6.25 -7.89
CA GLY A 248 25.69 6.38 -7.92
C GLY A 248 26.18 7.51 -8.83
N ARG A 249 27.50 7.63 -8.98
CA ARG A 249 28.17 8.72 -9.71
C ARG A 249 29.15 8.17 -10.73
N PRO A 250 29.41 8.88 -11.85
CA PRO A 250 30.47 8.50 -12.78
C PRO A 250 31.82 8.46 -12.06
N THR A 251 32.56 7.37 -12.24
CA THR A 251 33.90 7.17 -11.64
C THR A 251 35.05 7.64 -12.53
N GLY A 252 34.74 8.26 -13.68
CA GLY A 252 35.74 8.73 -14.64
C GLY A 252 36.38 7.65 -15.52
N GLY A 253 36.16 6.38 -15.21
CA GLY A 253 36.60 5.25 -16.06
C GLY A 253 35.59 4.96 -17.16
N GLY A 254 36.05 4.62 -18.38
CA GLY A 254 35.18 4.17 -19.47
C GLY A 254 34.67 2.73 -19.33
N GLU A 255 35.02 2.05 -18.23
CA GLU A 255 34.64 0.67 -17.99
C GLU A 255 33.19 0.52 -17.64
N ARG A 256 32.54 -0.47 -18.27
CA ARG A 256 31.15 -0.84 -17.98
C ARG A 256 31.09 -2.27 -17.50
N TRP A 257 30.54 -2.46 -16.31
CA TRP A 257 30.35 -3.78 -15.72
C TRP A 257 28.90 -4.20 -15.85
N LEU A 258 28.65 -5.33 -16.52
CA LEU A 258 27.35 -5.98 -16.55
C LEU A 258 27.34 -7.10 -15.51
N ARG A 259 26.33 -7.09 -14.63
CA ARG A 259 26.11 -8.16 -13.66
C ARG A 259 24.70 -8.69 -13.83
N THR A 260 24.59 -9.98 -14.10
CA THR A 260 23.30 -10.69 -14.13
C THR A 260 23.05 -11.31 -12.76
N ARG A 261 21.77 -11.48 -12.41
CA ARG A 261 21.36 -12.35 -11.31
C ARG A 261 21.49 -13.79 -11.81
N SER A 262 22.25 -14.64 -11.10
CA SER A 262 22.13 -16.09 -11.25
C SER A 262 20.74 -16.48 -10.75
N GLU A 263 19.98 -17.18 -11.57
CA GLU A 263 18.77 -17.85 -11.14
C GLU A 263 19.23 -19.09 -10.34
N GLU A 264 19.01 -19.08 -9.02
CA GLU A 264 18.95 -20.28 -8.19
C GLU A 264 17.47 -20.58 -7.96
#